data_aa829821aa06a3ed134370d094cea53e
#
_entry.id   aa829821aa06a3ed134370d094cea53e
#
_cell.length_a   1.000
_cell.length_b   1.000
_cell.length_c   1.000
_cell.angle_alpha   90.00
_cell.angle_beta   90.00
_cell.angle_gamma   90.00
#
_symmetry.space_group_name_H-M   'P 1'
#
loop_
_entity.id
_entity.type
_entity.pdbx_description
1 polymer ?
#
loop_
_entity_poly.entity_id
_entity_poly.type
_entity_poly.pdbx_seq_one_letter_code
_entity_poly.pdbx_strand_id
1 'polypeptide(L)'
;MRVTLMSLHKLLAAAGFGFVMAGAGATPSLPQNGVEYHTLEKAQSIEPGKKVEVTEFFWYACPHCYALEPSLAEWVKKQGDAIVFKRVPVHFRDSFIPQQKMYYALEAMGKSEEMQKKIFNAIHVDRQRLDTEPEIMAFMARQPGVDQQKFNDLFNAFGTQAKVRRALVLQDMYKIDSVPNLAVDGKYMTSPALAGASLGAQSEAVQGTAAVQVLDALVAKARAERSAGAAGPAAASNHSATLVSNKAKETSKEAVKK
;
A
#
# COMPACT_ATOMS: atom_id res chain seq x y z
N MET A 1 90.11 -10.75 -17.32
CA MET A 1 89.00 -9.84 -17.09
C MET A 1 87.82 -10.28 -17.95
N ARG A 2 86.81 -10.91 -17.35
CA ARG A 2 85.59 -11.33 -18.03
C ARG A 2 84.40 -10.77 -17.24
N VAL A 3 83.63 -9.90 -17.87
CA VAL A 3 82.45 -9.26 -17.29
C VAL A 3 81.27 -10.13 -17.66
N THR A 4 80.58 -10.65 -16.64
CA THR A 4 79.38 -11.48 -16.81
C THR A 4 78.14 -10.62 -16.80
N LEU A 5 77.37 -10.64 -17.87
CA LEU A 5 76.10 -9.91 -18.03
C LEU A 5 74.99 -10.67 -17.30
N MET A 6 74.42 -10.06 -16.25
CA MET A 6 73.23 -10.59 -15.53
C MET A 6 71.93 -10.13 -16.25
N SER A 7 71.22 -11.11 -16.72
CA SER A 7 69.88 -10.93 -17.34
C SER A 7 68.82 -10.58 -16.33
N LEU A 8 68.12 -9.46 -16.48
CA LEU A 8 67.04 -8.95 -15.62
C LEU A 8 65.70 -9.47 -16.10
N HIS A 9 65.19 -10.49 -15.47
CA HIS A 9 63.83 -11.03 -15.74
C HIS A 9 62.76 -10.11 -15.11
N LYS A 10 61.97 -9.43 -15.91
CA LYS A 10 60.81 -8.67 -15.47
C LYS A 10 59.66 -9.63 -15.18
N LEU A 11 59.35 -9.81 -13.91
CA LEU A 11 58.09 -10.43 -13.44
C LEU A 11 56.95 -9.44 -13.61
N LEU A 12 56.05 -9.68 -14.57
CA LEU A 12 54.76 -9.02 -14.64
C LEU A 12 53.81 -9.73 -13.63
N ALA A 13 53.54 -9.10 -12.50
CA ALA A 13 52.47 -9.49 -11.61
C ALA A 13 51.14 -8.96 -12.17
N ALA A 14 50.32 -9.81 -12.78
CA ALA A 14 48.96 -9.50 -13.15
C ALA A 14 48.09 -9.47 -11.86
N ALA A 15 47.82 -8.28 -11.36
CA ALA A 15 46.85 -8.07 -10.30
C ALA A 15 45.43 -8.27 -10.88
N GLY A 16 44.88 -9.46 -10.72
CA GLY A 16 43.47 -9.74 -11.02
C GLY A 16 42.59 -8.99 -10.05
N PHE A 17 41.98 -7.89 -10.49
CA PHE A 17 40.94 -7.17 -9.77
C PHE A 17 39.67 -8.05 -9.82
N GLY A 18 39.49 -8.90 -8.80
CA GLY A 18 38.24 -9.62 -8.59
C GLY A 18 37.14 -8.62 -8.22
N PHE A 19 36.27 -8.33 -9.18
CA PHE A 19 35.04 -7.55 -8.94
C PHE A 19 34.10 -8.42 -8.14
N VAL A 20 34.14 -8.30 -6.78
CA VAL A 20 33.13 -8.90 -5.92
C VAL A 20 31.85 -8.11 -6.13
N MET A 21 30.95 -8.67 -6.94
CA MET A 21 29.56 -8.23 -6.99
C MET A 21 28.96 -8.55 -5.60
N ALA A 22 28.96 -7.58 -4.70
CA ALA A 22 28.15 -7.61 -3.52
C ALA A 22 26.69 -7.60 -3.98
N GLY A 23 26.05 -8.75 -4.03
CA GLY A 23 24.61 -8.83 -4.26
C GLY A 23 23.93 -8.00 -3.17
N ALA A 24 23.19 -6.95 -3.57
CA ALA A 24 22.38 -6.18 -2.63
C ALA A 24 21.35 -7.15 -2.03
N GLY A 25 21.56 -7.53 -0.76
CA GLY A 25 20.58 -8.32 -0.02
C GLY A 25 19.26 -7.55 0.10
N ALA A 26 18.18 -8.28 0.26
CA ALA A 26 16.87 -7.70 0.54
C ALA A 26 16.91 -6.89 1.84
N THR A 27 16.33 -5.71 1.87
CA THR A 27 16.19 -4.84 3.04
C THR A 27 14.88 -4.06 2.97
N PRO A 28 14.32 -3.59 4.10
CA PRO A 28 13.08 -2.81 4.08
C PRO A 28 13.12 -1.57 3.18
N SER A 29 14.27 -0.95 2.99
CA SER A 29 14.45 0.21 2.09
C SER A 29 14.68 -0.18 0.62
N LEU A 30 15.11 -1.42 0.35
CA LEU A 30 15.26 -2.01 -0.97
C LEU A 30 14.56 -3.37 -1.02
N PRO A 31 13.22 -3.40 -0.86
CA PRO A 31 12.48 -4.62 -0.66
C PRO A 31 12.44 -5.48 -1.93
N GLN A 32 12.49 -6.79 -1.72
CA GLN A 32 12.40 -7.78 -2.80
C GLN A 32 11.07 -8.53 -2.74
N ASN A 33 10.52 -8.81 -3.91
CA ASN A 33 9.32 -9.62 -4.02
C ASN A 33 9.58 -11.05 -3.53
N GLY A 34 8.71 -11.54 -2.66
CA GLY A 34 8.86 -12.83 -2.00
C GLY A 34 9.68 -12.77 -0.70
N VAL A 35 10.20 -11.60 -0.30
CA VAL A 35 10.93 -11.39 0.97
C VAL A 35 10.20 -10.36 1.83
N GLU A 36 10.27 -9.06 1.53
CA GLU A 36 9.62 -8.00 2.32
C GLU A 36 8.22 -7.65 1.80
N TYR A 37 7.86 -8.05 0.60
CA TYR A 37 6.51 -7.93 0.04
C TYR A 37 6.24 -9.05 -0.95
N HIS A 38 4.98 -9.22 -1.32
CA HIS A 38 4.60 -10.05 -2.45
C HIS A 38 3.69 -9.29 -3.42
N THR A 39 3.75 -9.69 -4.69
CA THR A 39 2.86 -9.19 -5.73
C THR A 39 1.66 -10.11 -5.82
N LEU A 40 0.45 -9.56 -5.80
CA LEU A 40 -0.77 -10.33 -6.00
C LEU A 40 -0.81 -10.94 -7.40
N GLU A 41 -1.23 -12.19 -7.51
CA GLU A 41 -1.43 -12.88 -8.81
C GLU A 41 -2.36 -12.10 -9.73
N LYS A 42 -3.38 -11.48 -9.16
CA LYS A 42 -4.33 -10.61 -9.85
C LYS A 42 -4.44 -9.28 -9.11
N ALA A 43 -4.13 -8.20 -9.83
CA ALA A 43 -4.31 -6.86 -9.29
C ALA A 43 -5.78 -6.62 -8.94
N GLN A 44 -6.01 -6.03 -7.78
CA GLN A 44 -7.35 -5.67 -7.31
C GLN A 44 -7.75 -4.30 -7.83
N SER A 45 -9.05 -4.13 -8.07
CA SER A 45 -9.57 -2.84 -8.50
C SER A 45 -9.47 -1.83 -7.37
N ILE A 46 -8.84 -0.70 -7.66
CA ILE A 46 -8.75 0.47 -6.81
C ILE A 46 -9.60 1.60 -7.38
N GLU A 47 -9.85 2.63 -6.59
CA GLU A 47 -10.56 3.81 -7.12
C GLU A 47 -9.75 4.51 -8.20
N PRO A 48 -10.41 4.93 -9.31
CA PRO A 48 -9.74 5.67 -10.38
C PRO A 48 -9.11 6.96 -9.84
N GLY A 49 -7.85 7.21 -10.18
CA GLY A 49 -7.15 8.43 -9.77
C GLY A 49 -5.67 8.41 -10.12
N LYS A 50 -5.03 9.58 -9.95
CA LYS A 50 -3.59 9.73 -10.20
C LYS A 50 -2.73 9.35 -9.00
N LYS A 51 -3.30 9.37 -7.79
CA LYS A 51 -2.58 9.07 -6.55
C LYS A 51 -2.52 7.56 -6.31
N VAL A 52 -1.41 7.08 -5.77
CA VAL A 52 -1.28 5.68 -5.35
C VAL A 52 -2.19 5.43 -4.16
N GLU A 53 -2.96 4.36 -4.20
CA GLU A 53 -3.80 3.92 -3.08
C GLU A 53 -3.00 3.03 -2.15
N VAL A 54 -3.09 3.29 -0.84
CA VAL A 54 -2.54 2.43 0.21
C VAL A 54 -3.66 2.04 1.14
N THR A 55 -3.86 0.74 1.32
CA THR A 55 -4.94 0.20 2.15
C THR A 55 -4.38 -0.60 3.30
N GLU A 56 -4.78 -0.25 4.52
CA GLU A 56 -4.52 -1.05 5.72
C GLU A 56 -5.72 -1.97 5.99
N PHE A 57 -5.48 -3.26 6.11
CA PHE A 57 -6.42 -4.23 6.69
C PHE A 57 -6.09 -4.40 8.17
N PHE A 58 -7.03 -4.12 9.05
CA PHE A 58 -6.77 -4.07 10.49
C PHE A 58 -7.96 -4.56 11.32
N TRP A 59 -7.71 -4.78 12.60
CA TRP A 59 -8.73 -5.00 13.62
C TRP A 59 -8.35 -4.27 14.91
N TYR A 60 -9.29 -3.57 15.51
CA TYR A 60 -9.01 -2.76 16.70
C TYR A 60 -8.47 -3.56 17.89
N ALA A 61 -8.93 -4.79 18.12
CA ALA A 61 -8.43 -5.60 19.21
C ALA A 61 -7.17 -6.42 18.87
N CYS A 62 -6.58 -6.22 17.68
CA CYS A 62 -5.32 -6.85 17.30
C CYS A 62 -4.13 -6.09 17.92
N PRO A 63 -3.29 -6.75 18.77
CA PRO A 63 -2.14 -6.09 19.39
C PRO A 63 -1.08 -5.67 18.37
N HIS A 64 -0.92 -6.42 17.29
CA HIS A 64 0.04 -6.08 16.21
C HIS A 64 -0.41 -4.85 15.40
N CYS A 65 -1.73 -4.65 15.21
CA CYS A 65 -2.27 -3.42 14.61
C CYS A 65 -2.03 -2.22 15.54
N TYR A 66 -2.24 -2.39 16.84
CA TYR A 66 -1.93 -1.38 17.84
C TYR A 66 -0.44 -1.00 17.85
N ALA A 67 0.46 -1.98 17.74
CA ALA A 67 1.90 -1.75 17.70
C ALA A 67 2.35 -1.03 16.41
N LEU A 68 1.69 -1.29 15.28
CA LEU A 68 1.97 -0.62 14.00
C LEU A 68 1.49 0.83 13.98
N GLU A 69 0.37 1.13 14.63
CA GLU A 69 -0.35 2.41 14.51
C GLU A 69 0.55 3.66 14.67
N PRO A 70 1.48 3.78 15.64
CA PRO A 70 2.32 4.97 15.76
C PRO A 70 3.15 5.25 14.51
N SER A 71 3.80 4.22 13.96
CA SER A 71 4.65 4.36 12.77
C SER A 71 3.82 4.63 11.52
N LEU A 72 2.67 3.95 11.38
CA LEU A 72 1.79 4.10 10.23
C LEU A 72 1.10 5.47 10.21
N ALA A 73 0.59 5.94 11.34
CA ALA A 73 -0.06 7.25 11.44
C ALA A 73 0.92 8.40 11.14
N GLU A 74 2.15 8.32 11.63
CA GLU A 74 3.20 9.29 11.32
C GLU A 74 3.54 9.27 9.83
N TRP A 75 3.69 8.08 9.25
CA TRP A 75 3.97 7.91 7.84
C TRP A 75 2.84 8.46 6.95
N VAL A 76 1.58 8.15 7.27
CA VAL A 76 0.41 8.68 6.53
C VAL A 76 0.38 10.20 6.60
N LYS A 77 0.61 10.79 7.78
CA LYS A 77 0.71 12.24 7.95
C LYS A 77 1.81 12.85 7.08
N LYS A 78 2.98 12.21 7.01
CA LYS A 78 4.10 12.64 6.16
C LYS A 78 3.78 12.55 4.67
N GLN A 79 3.06 11.51 4.24
CA GLN A 79 2.64 11.36 2.84
C GLN A 79 1.61 12.42 2.43
N GLY A 80 0.75 12.85 3.35
CA GLY A 80 -0.29 13.85 3.10
C GLY A 80 -1.10 13.54 1.85
N ASP A 81 -1.23 14.53 0.96
CA ASP A 81 -1.98 14.41 -0.29
C ASP A 81 -1.27 13.62 -1.41
N ALA A 82 -0.09 13.08 -1.16
CA ALA A 82 0.66 12.33 -2.16
C ALA A 82 0.11 10.93 -2.44
N ILE A 83 -0.71 10.40 -1.53
CA ILE A 83 -1.36 9.09 -1.62
C ILE A 83 -2.87 9.20 -1.32
N VAL A 84 -3.61 8.13 -1.57
CA VAL A 84 -4.94 7.88 -1.00
C VAL A 84 -4.78 6.79 0.04
N PHE A 85 -4.91 7.13 1.32
CA PHE A 85 -4.85 6.14 2.39
C PHE A 85 -6.25 5.71 2.79
N LYS A 86 -6.45 4.40 2.95
CA LYS A 86 -7.72 3.78 3.37
C LYS A 86 -7.48 2.76 4.47
N ARG A 87 -8.42 2.65 5.38
CA ARG A 87 -8.48 1.55 6.35
C ARG A 87 -9.68 0.67 6.08
N VAL A 88 -9.47 -0.63 6.13
CA VAL A 88 -10.50 -1.65 6.00
C VAL A 88 -10.48 -2.50 7.26
N PRO A 89 -11.43 -2.28 8.19
CA PRO A 89 -11.55 -3.14 9.35
C PRO A 89 -12.02 -4.52 8.88
N VAL A 90 -11.32 -5.58 9.29
CA VAL A 90 -11.64 -6.95 8.91
C VAL A 90 -12.39 -7.68 10.02
N HIS A 91 -13.06 -8.79 9.68
CA HIS A 91 -13.56 -9.74 10.67
C HIS A 91 -13.28 -11.18 10.24
N PHE A 92 -12.79 -11.98 11.18
CA PHE A 92 -12.60 -13.42 11.00
C PHE A 92 -13.72 -14.24 11.67
N ARG A 93 -14.63 -13.56 12.37
CA ARG A 93 -15.82 -14.09 13.02
C ARG A 93 -16.80 -12.95 13.35
N ASP A 94 -18.07 -13.28 13.48
CA ASP A 94 -19.15 -12.29 13.64
C ASP A 94 -19.00 -11.39 14.87
N SER A 95 -18.34 -11.87 15.93
CA SER A 95 -18.06 -11.05 17.12
C SER A 95 -17.17 -9.82 16.88
N PHE A 96 -16.54 -9.69 15.68
CA PHE A 96 -15.75 -8.52 15.31
C PHE A 96 -16.58 -7.45 14.59
N ILE A 97 -17.78 -7.80 14.10
CA ILE A 97 -18.65 -6.90 13.33
C ILE A 97 -18.99 -5.60 14.09
N PRO A 98 -19.24 -5.59 15.42
CA PRO A 98 -19.49 -4.34 16.12
C PRO A 98 -18.35 -3.33 15.99
N GLN A 99 -17.08 -3.77 16.01
CA GLN A 99 -15.92 -2.89 15.81
C GLN A 99 -15.80 -2.39 14.37
N GLN A 100 -16.18 -3.19 13.37
CA GLN A 100 -16.27 -2.70 11.97
C GLN A 100 -17.37 -1.62 11.84
N LYS A 101 -18.54 -1.85 12.43
CA LYS A 101 -19.63 -0.85 12.45
C LYS A 101 -19.18 0.45 13.13
N MET A 102 -18.47 0.35 14.25
CA MET A 102 -17.89 1.49 14.96
C MET A 102 -16.97 2.31 14.04
N TYR A 103 -16.04 1.65 13.35
CA TYR A 103 -15.14 2.32 12.41
C TYR A 103 -15.90 3.04 11.29
N TYR A 104 -16.85 2.37 10.63
CA TYR A 104 -17.58 2.95 9.52
C TYR A 104 -18.57 4.05 9.92
N ALA A 105 -19.13 3.99 11.12
CA ALA A 105 -19.92 5.09 11.67
C ALA A 105 -19.05 6.34 11.91
N LEU A 106 -17.87 6.17 12.50
CA LEU A 106 -16.90 7.26 12.69
C LEU A 106 -16.37 7.81 11.36
N GLU A 107 -16.12 6.94 10.39
CA GLU A 107 -15.71 7.36 9.04
C GLU A 107 -16.80 8.23 8.38
N ALA A 108 -18.06 7.84 8.47
CA ALA A 108 -19.19 8.64 7.97
C ALA A 108 -19.37 9.98 8.69
N MET A 109 -18.86 10.09 9.93
CA MET A 109 -18.79 11.35 10.68
C MET A 109 -17.54 12.19 10.36
N GLY A 110 -16.57 11.66 9.61
CA GLY A 110 -15.25 12.26 9.42
C GLY A 110 -14.39 12.22 10.68
N LYS A 111 -14.61 11.25 11.58
CA LYS A 111 -13.97 11.15 12.90
C LYS A 111 -13.07 9.91 13.05
N SER A 112 -12.96 9.05 12.03
CA SER A 112 -12.20 7.80 12.13
C SER A 112 -10.76 8.03 12.55
N GLU A 113 -10.04 8.94 11.88
CA GLU A 113 -8.62 9.22 12.19
C GLU A 113 -8.42 9.86 13.57
N GLU A 114 -9.29 10.80 13.96
CA GLU A 114 -9.24 11.42 15.29
C GLU A 114 -9.45 10.38 16.41
N MET A 115 -10.31 9.40 16.17
CA MET A 115 -10.69 8.38 17.15
C MET A 115 -9.78 7.15 17.13
N GLN A 116 -9.00 6.93 16.08
CA GLN A 116 -8.19 5.73 15.89
C GLN A 116 -7.32 5.41 17.11
N LYS A 117 -6.45 6.33 17.49
CA LYS A 117 -5.57 6.17 18.67
C LYS A 117 -6.35 6.04 19.98
N LYS A 118 -7.47 6.76 20.13
CA LYS A 118 -8.29 6.70 21.36
C LYS A 118 -8.91 5.32 21.53
N ILE A 119 -9.42 4.72 20.45
CA ILE A 119 -10.02 3.38 20.47
C ILE A 119 -8.94 2.32 20.75
N PHE A 120 -7.80 2.38 20.08
CA PHE A 120 -6.69 1.47 20.34
C PHE A 120 -6.24 1.55 21.82
N ASN A 121 -6.06 2.75 22.36
CA ASN A 121 -5.70 2.92 23.77
C ASN A 121 -6.77 2.36 24.71
N ALA A 122 -8.05 2.63 24.45
CA ALA A 122 -9.14 2.09 25.26
C ALA A 122 -9.08 0.56 25.34
N ILE A 123 -8.79 -0.11 24.23
CA ILE A 123 -8.74 -1.57 24.18
C ILE A 123 -7.42 -2.12 24.78
N HIS A 124 -6.27 -1.60 24.35
CA HIS A 124 -4.98 -2.21 24.67
C HIS A 124 -4.37 -1.71 25.99
N VAL A 125 -4.64 -0.45 26.36
CA VAL A 125 -4.14 0.16 27.62
C VAL A 125 -5.19 0.06 28.73
N ASP A 126 -6.40 0.58 28.47
CA ASP A 126 -7.48 0.66 29.46
C ASP A 126 -8.27 -0.65 29.59
N ARG A 127 -7.97 -1.67 28.78
CA ARG A 127 -8.58 -3.02 28.80
C ARG A 127 -10.09 -3.03 28.59
N GLN A 128 -10.65 -2.03 27.90
CA GLN A 128 -12.04 -2.00 27.48
C GLN A 128 -12.22 -2.95 26.28
N ARG A 129 -13.22 -3.81 26.30
CA ARG A 129 -13.38 -4.79 25.22
C ARG A 129 -13.88 -4.16 23.92
N LEU A 130 -14.88 -3.26 24.02
CA LEU A 130 -15.52 -2.60 22.87
C LEU A 130 -15.95 -3.58 21.76
N ASP A 131 -16.40 -4.78 22.14
CA ASP A 131 -16.81 -5.85 21.23
C ASP A 131 -18.34 -6.01 21.15
N THR A 132 -19.08 -5.25 21.96
CA THR A 132 -20.54 -5.20 21.91
C THR A 132 -21.05 -3.78 21.65
N GLU A 133 -22.25 -3.68 21.07
CA GLU A 133 -22.88 -2.38 20.80
C GLU A 133 -23.05 -1.54 22.08
N PRO A 134 -23.55 -2.07 23.23
CA PRO A 134 -23.67 -1.29 24.46
C PRO A 134 -22.33 -0.73 24.97
N GLU A 135 -21.25 -1.50 24.90
CA GLU A 135 -19.92 -1.04 25.32
C GLU A 135 -19.40 0.08 24.42
N ILE A 136 -19.60 -0.07 23.11
CA ILE A 136 -19.23 0.94 22.10
C ILE A 136 -20.04 2.23 22.33
N MET A 137 -21.35 2.14 22.52
CA MET A 137 -22.20 3.31 22.79
C MET A 137 -21.78 4.02 24.08
N ALA A 138 -21.51 3.27 25.14
CA ALA A 138 -21.04 3.83 26.42
C ALA A 138 -19.65 4.49 26.27
N PHE A 139 -18.76 3.96 25.45
CA PHE A 139 -17.47 4.56 25.16
C PHE A 139 -17.62 5.85 24.35
N MET A 140 -18.44 5.85 23.28
CA MET A 140 -18.66 7.01 22.44
C MET A 140 -19.34 8.16 23.16
N ALA A 141 -20.25 7.88 24.10
CA ALA A 141 -20.89 8.90 24.93
C ALA A 141 -19.90 9.73 25.78
N ARG A 142 -18.72 9.20 26.04
CA ARG A 142 -17.67 9.88 26.80
C ARG A 142 -16.64 10.59 25.92
N GLN A 143 -16.77 10.53 24.58
CA GLN A 143 -15.79 11.13 23.68
C GLN A 143 -16.17 12.58 23.35
N PRO A 144 -15.36 13.58 23.74
CA PRO A 144 -15.60 14.97 23.35
C PRO A 144 -15.65 15.12 21.82
N GLY A 145 -16.64 15.86 21.34
CA GLY A 145 -16.80 16.14 19.90
C GLY A 145 -17.41 15.00 19.08
N VAL A 146 -17.87 13.92 19.69
CA VAL A 146 -18.69 12.89 19.05
C VAL A 146 -20.16 13.16 19.36
N ASP A 147 -20.94 13.46 18.33
CA ASP A 147 -22.40 13.52 18.42
C ASP A 147 -22.94 12.10 18.60
N GLN A 148 -23.41 11.82 19.80
CA GLN A 148 -23.86 10.49 20.18
C GLN A 148 -25.07 10.01 19.37
N GLN A 149 -26.05 10.89 19.14
CA GLN A 149 -27.25 10.51 18.38
C GLN A 149 -26.86 10.19 16.93
N LYS A 150 -26.09 11.06 16.32
CA LYS A 150 -25.59 10.85 14.94
C LYS A 150 -24.75 9.57 14.84
N PHE A 151 -23.88 9.30 15.83
CA PHE A 151 -23.10 8.07 15.85
C PHE A 151 -23.99 6.84 15.91
N ASN A 152 -24.99 6.82 16.81
CA ASN A 152 -25.94 5.71 16.96
C ASN A 152 -26.72 5.45 15.66
N ASP A 153 -27.24 6.52 15.03
CA ASP A 153 -27.97 6.42 13.77
C ASP A 153 -27.08 5.85 12.65
N LEU A 154 -25.84 6.31 12.56
CA LEU A 154 -24.88 5.82 11.56
C LEU A 154 -24.39 4.40 11.84
N PHE A 155 -24.21 4.02 13.12
CA PHE A 155 -23.78 2.67 13.52
C PHE A 155 -24.78 1.59 13.04
N ASN A 156 -26.06 1.90 13.05
CA ASN A 156 -27.13 1.00 12.63
C ASN A 156 -27.63 1.25 11.19
N ALA A 157 -27.07 2.25 10.49
CA ALA A 157 -27.47 2.62 9.14
C ALA A 157 -27.20 1.51 8.12
N PHE A 158 -28.06 1.44 7.09
CA PHE A 158 -27.86 0.55 5.95
C PHE A 158 -26.50 0.78 5.25
N GLY A 159 -26.05 2.04 5.15
CA GLY A 159 -24.74 2.39 4.60
C GLY A 159 -23.58 1.74 5.33
N THR A 160 -23.60 1.74 6.66
CA THR A 160 -22.60 1.06 7.50
C THR A 160 -22.62 -0.45 7.28
N GLN A 161 -23.80 -1.06 7.24
CA GLN A 161 -23.92 -2.49 6.94
C GLN A 161 -23.41 -2.83 5.54
N ALA A 162 -23.65 -1.97 4.55
CA ALA A 162 -23.13 -2.16 3.18
C ALA A 162 -21.59 -2.08 3.16
N LYS A 163 -20.98 -1.16 3.93
CA LYS A 163 -19.51 -1.06 4.08
C LYS A 163 -18.92 -2.29 4.78
N VAL A 164 -19.57 -2.81 5.83
CA VAL A 164 -19.14 -4.06 6.50
C VAL A 164 -19.14 -5.23 5.50
N ARG A 165 -20.21 -5.40 4.71
CA ARG A 165 -20.23 -6.42 3.64
C ARG A 165 -19.14 -6.19 2.59
N ARG A 166 -18.90 -4.94 2.19
CA ARG A 166 -17.82 -4.59 1.25
C ARG A 166 -16.45 -4.93 1.81
N ALA A 167 -16.21 -4.68 3.10
CA ALA A 167 -14.96 -5.05 3.76
C ALA A 167 -14.69 -6.56 3.70
N LEU A 168 -15.72 -7.39 3.90
CA LEU A 168 -15.59 -8.84 3.77
C LEU A 168 -15.19 -9.24 2.34
N VAL A 169 -15.85 -8.65 1.33
CA VAL A 169 -15.48 -8.88 -0.07
C VAL A 169 -14.02 -8.48 -0.35
N LEU A 170 -13.56 -7.34 0.18
CA LEU A 170 -12.17 -6.92 0.03
C LEU A 170 -11.22 -7.87 0.76
N GLN A 171 -11.57 -8.32 1.97
CA GLN A 171 -10.80 -9.31 2.73
C GLN A 171 -10.58 -10.59 1.92
N ASP A 172 -11.63 -11.10 1.26
CA ASP A 172 -11.56 -12.29 0.41
C ASP A 172 -10.73 -12.04 -0.87
N MET A 173 -10.96 -10.89 -1.54
CA MET A 173 -10.24 -10.52 -2.76
C MET A 173 -8.74 -10.38 -2.56
N TYR A 174 -8.33 -9.83 -1.41
CA TYR A 174 -6.91 -9.69 -1.03
C TYR A 174 -6.37 -10.92 -0.29
N LYS A 175 -7.19 -11.96 -0.06
CA LYS A 175 -6.85 -13.18 0.69
C LYS A 175 -6.28 -12.86 2.08
N ILE A 176 -6.94 -11.93 2.79
CA ILE A 176 -6.51 -11.49 4.13
C ILE A 176 -6.89 -12.57 5.15
N ASP A 177 -5.91 -13.25 5.70
CA ASP A 177 -6.03 -14.28 6.75
C ASP A 177 -5.47 -13.84 8.11
N SER A 178 -4.78 -12.71 8.13
CA SER A 178 -4.15 -12.13 9.32
C SER A 178 -4.12 -10.61 9.24
N VAL A 179 -3.89 -9.93 10.36
CA VAL A 179 -3.74 -8.46 10.41
C VAL A 179 -2.62 -8.07 11.36
N PRO A 180 -1.96 -6.92 11.12
CA PRO A 180 -2.20 -5.98 10.01
C PRO A 180 -1.61 -6.45 8.69
N ASN A 181 -2.30 -6.11 7.59
CA ASN A 181 -1.79 -6.26 6.24
C ASN A 181 -1.92 -4.92 5.49
N LEU A 182 -0.97 -4.62 4.62
CA LEU A 182 -0.87 -3.36 3.90
C LEU A 182 -0.83 -3.64 2.40
N ALA A 183 -1.78 -3.09 1.67
CA ALA A 183 -1.84 -3.19 0.21
C ALA A 183 -1.42 -1.87 -0.44
N VAL A 184 -0.65 -1.93 -1.51
CA VAL A 184 -0.25 -0.76 -2.31
C VAL A 184 -0.74 -0.96 -3.73
N ASP A 185 -1.52 0.00 -4.20
CA ASP A 185 -2.02 0.11 -5.57
C ASP A 185 -2.81 -1.10 -6.07
N GLY A 186 -3.43 -1.85 -5.14
CA GLY A 186 -4.13 -3.08 -5.47
C GLY A 186 -3.24 -4.22 -5.98
N LYS A 187 -1.92 -4.07 -5.91
CA LYS A 187 -0.94 -4.98 -6.52
C LYS A 187 0.02 -5.60 -5.54
N TYR A 188 0.52 -4.82 -4.59
CA TYR A 188 1.58 -5.21 -3.68
C TYR A 188 1.05 -5.37 -2.28
N MET A 189 1.49 -6.42 -1.60
CA MET A 189 1.11 -6.71 -0.21
C MET A 189 2.34 -6.81 0.66
N THR A 190 2.29 -6.20 1.84
CA THR A 190 3.26 -6.36 2.90
C THR A 190 2.59 -6.38 4.26
N SER A 191 3.35 -6.69 5.30
CA SER A 191 2.94 -6.62 6.70
C SER A 191 4.17 -6.29 7.55
N PRO A 192 4.04 -5.88 8.82
CA PRO A 192 5.20 -5.67 9.69
C PRO A 192 6.12 -6.89 9.78
N ALA A 193 5.53 -8.08 9.90
CA ALA A 193 6.30 -9.33 9.96
C ALA A 193 7.06 -9.61 8.65
N LEU A 194 6.39 -9.41 7.50
CA LEU A 194 7.01 -9.62 6.20
C LEU A 194 8.09 -8.57 5.92
N ALA A 195 7.80 -7.29 6.17
CA ALA A 195 8.75 -6.20 5.99
C ALA A 195 10.00 -6.33 6.84
N GLY A 196 9.88 -6.93 8.03
CA GLY A 196 10.99 -7.21 8.93
C GLY A 196 11.71 -8.55 8.69
N ALA A 197 11.29 -9.36 7.70
CA ALA A 197 11.80 -10.72 7.51
C ALA A 197 13.32 -10.77 7.30
N SER A 198 13.89 -9.84 6.53
CA SER A 198 15.34 -9.76 6.29
C SER A 198 16.16 -9.27 7.49
N LEU A 199 15.50 -8.72 8.52
CA LEU A 199 16.18 -8.20 9.71
C LEU A 199 16.40 -9.25 10.81
N GLY A 200 15.84 -10.46 10.64
CA GLY A 200 15.80 -11.49 11.69
C GLY A 200 14.77 -11.19 12.79
N ALA A 201 14.94 -11.78 13.96
CA ALA A 201 14.01 -11.57 15.08
C ALA A 201 14.09 -10.13 15.60
N GLN A 202 12.99 -9.38 15.49
CA GLN A 202 12.90 -7.96 15.85
C GLN A 202 11.67 -7.69 16.72
N SER A 203 11.74 -6.58 17.47
CA SER A 203 10.57 -6.07 18.17
C SER A 203 9.50 -5.55 17.19
N GLU A 204 8.24 -5.53 17.62
CA GLU A 204 7.13 -5.01 16.79
C GLU A 204 7.35 -3.55 16.35
N ALA A 205 7.99 -2.72 17.19
CA ALA A 205 8.33 -1.34 16.82
C ALA A 205 9.32 -1.28 15.65
N VAL A 206 10.32 -2.16 15.62
CA VAL A 206 11.28 -2.28 14.50
C VAL A 206 10.56 -2.80 13.25
N GLN A 207 9.70 -3.80 13.38
CA GLN A 207 8.90 -4.31 12.26
C GLN A 207 7.94 -3.24 11.71
N GLY A 208 7.33 -2.41 12.58
CA GLY A 208 6.51 -1.28 12.17
C GLY A 208 7.31 -0.24 11.37
N THR A 209 8.53 0.06 11.80
CA THR A 209 9.45 0.94 11.06
C THR A 209 9.83 0.34 9.70
N ALA A 210 10.12 -0.96 9.66
CA ALA A 210 10.41 -1.67 8.41
C ALA A 210 9.21 -1.63 7.45
N ALA A 211 7.98 -1.82 7.97
CA ALA A 211 6.77 -1.77 7.15
C ALA A 211 6.60 -0.42 6.44
N VAL A 212 6.83 0.71 7.12
CA VAL A 212 6.71 2.03 6.49
C VAL A 212 7.85 2.31 5.49
N GLN A 213 9.04 1.74 5.67
CA GLN A 213 10.11 1.80 4.67
C GLN A 213 9.75 1.01 3.41
N VAL A 214 9.18 -0.18 3.58
CA VAL A 214 8.66 -0.98 2.45
C VAL A 214 7.52 -0.24 1.74
N LEU A 215 6.62 0.41 2.47
CA LEU A 215 5.57 1.25 1.88
C LEU A 215 6.14 2.39 1.03
N ASP A 216 7.19 3.09 1.50
CA ASP A 216 7.85 4.15 0.71
C ASP A 216 8.38 3.61 -0.63
N ALA A 217 9.06 2.46 -0.60
CA ALA A 217 9.59 1.83 -1.81
C ALA A 217 8.47 1.36 -2.75
N LEU A 218 7.40 0.74 -2.23
CA LEU A 218 6.27 0.26 -3.03
C LEU A 218 5.44 1.40 -3.62
N VAL A 219 5.24 2.49 -2.89
CA VAL A 219 4.58 3.70 -3.39
C VAL A 219 5.40 4.33 -4.51
N ALA A 220 6.74 4.43 -4.36
CA ALA A 220 7.62 4.92 -5.43
C ALA A 220 7.54 4.03 -6.67
N LYS A 221 7.57 2.69 -6.49
CA LYS A 221 7.42 1.71 -7.56
C LYS A 221 6.08 1.87 -8.29
N ALA A 222 4.97 1.94 -7.57
CA ALA A 222 3.63 2.08 -8.15
C ALA A 222 3.48 3.40 -8.93
N ARG A 223 4.08 4.51 -8.43
CA ARG A 223 4.11 5.79 -9.16
C ARG A 223 4.86 5.68 -10.48
N ALA A 224 6.03 5.05 -10.49
CA ALA A 224 6.82 4.86 -11.70
C ALA A 224 6.05 4.04 -12.74
N GLU A 225 5.38 2.96 -12.34
CA GLU A 225 4.56 2.12 -13.21
C GLU A 225 3.37 2.87 -13.81
N ARG A 226 2.65 3.66 -13.01
CA ARG A 226 1.55 4.50 -13.49
C ARG A 226 2.02 5.54 -14.49
N SER A 227 3.19 6.15 -14.26
CA SER A 227 3.78 7.13 -15.17
C SER A 227 4.20 6.48 -16.49
N ALA A 228 4.80 5.29 -16.46
CA ALA A 228 5.16 4.53 -17.64
C ALA A 228 3.93 4.07 -18.45
N GLY A 229 2.86 3.60 -17.76
CA GLY A 229 1.59 3.23 -18.37
C GLY A 229 0.86 4.40 -19.03
N ALA A 230 0.98 5.61 -18.46
CA ALA A 230 0.40 6.81 -19.05
C ALA A 230 1.19 7.35 -20.26
N ALA A 231 2.48 7.01 -20.40
CA ALA A 231 3.33 7.41 -21.50
C ALA A 231 3.27 6.48 -22.74
N GLY A 232 2.65 5.32 -22.68
CA GLY A 232 2.45 4.42 -23.82
C GLY A 232 0.98 4.29 -24.20
N PRO A 233 0.59 4.13 -25.39
CA PRO A 233 0.99 4.36 -26.79
C PRO A 233 0.23 5.50 -27.48
N ALA A 234 0.20 6.71 -26.95
CA ALA A 234 -0.39 7.87 -27.64
C ALA A 234 0.47 8.40 -28.80
N ALA A 235 1.72 7.91 -28.95
CA ALA A 235 2.63 8.38 -30.02
C ALA A 235 2.52 7.61 -31.34
N ALA A 236 1.71 6.55 -31.44
CA ALA A 236 1.62 5.74 -32.66
C ALA A 236 0.41 6.03 -33.57
N SER A 237 -0.53 6.91 -33.13
CA SER A 237 -1.77 7.15 -33.91
C SER A 237 -1.76 8.38 -34.82
N ASN A 238 -0.71 9.21 -34.84
CA ASN A 238 -0.71 10.45 -35.64
C ASN A 238 0.02 10.40 -36.97
N HIS A 239 0.51 9.21 -37.44
CA HIS A 239 1.19 9.10 -38.75
C HIS A 239 0.36 8.41 -39.83
N SER A 240 -0.81 7.88 -39.57
CA SER A 240 -1.65 7.21 -40.59
C SER A 240 -2.82 8.04 -41.14
N ALA A 241 -3.14 9.18 -40.52
CA ALA A 241 -4.30 9.98 -40.95
C ALA A 241 -3.99 10.96 -42.09
N THR A 242 -2.71 11.22 -42.41
CA THR A 242 -2.32 12.21 -43.42
C THR A 242 -2.18 11.65 -44.86
N LEU A 243 -2.14 10.33 -45.04
CA LEU A 243 -1.98 9.70 -46.35
C LEU A 243 -3.29 9.30 -47.04
N VAL A 244 -4.44 9.34 -46.34
CA VAL A 244 -5.74 8.97 -46.95
C VAL A 244 -6.49 10.18 -47.49
N SER A 245 -6.15 11.42 -47.04
CA SER A 245 -6.86 12.65 -47.49
C SER A 245 -6.44 13.16 -48.87
N ASN A 246 -5.30 12.74 -49.44
CA ASN A 246 -4.83 13.22 -50.73
C ASN A 246 -5.27 12.37 -51.92
N LYS A 247 -5.86 11.18 -51.71
CA LYS A 247 -6.29 10.32 -52.84
C LYS A 247 -7.77 10.52 -53.23
N ALA A 248 -8.56 11.21 -52.39
CA ALA A 248 -9.97 11.47 -52.65
C ALA A 248 -10.25 12.78 -53.44
N LYS A 249 -9.24 13.61 -53.68
CA LYS A 249 -9.37 14.88 -54.41
C LYS A 249 -9.03 14.82 -55.91
N GLU A 250 -8.45 13.72 -56.39
CA GLU A 250 -8.08 13.58 -57.79
C GLU A 250 -9.14 12.87 -58.63
N THR A 251 -10.05 12.11 -58.05
CA THR A 251 -11.09 11.37 -58.78
C THR A 251 -12.38 12.16 -59.03
N SER A 252 -12.51 13.39 -58.46
CA SER A 252 -13.73 14.19 -58.61
C SER A 252 -13.66 15.28 -59.71
N LYS A 253 -12.54 15.36 -60.47
CA LYS A 253 -12.39 16.33 -61.59
C LYS A 253 -12.59 15.75 -62.98
N GLU A 254 -12.79 14.43 -63.10
CA GLU A 254 -12.91 13.79 -64.45
C GLU A 254 -14.34 13.41 -64.85
N ALA A 255 -15.33 13.69 -63.99
CA ALA A 255 -16.75 13.32 -64.25
C ALA A 255 -17.67 14.49 -64.72
N VAL A 256 -17.12 15.65 -65.06
CA VAL A 256 -17.94 16.81 -65.55
C VAL A 256 -17.46 17.26 -66.95
N LYS A 257 -17.11 16.36 -67.82
CA LYS A 257 -17.01 16.66 -69.27
C LYS A 257 -17.36 15.40 -70.07
N LYS A 258 -18.65 15.13 -70.17
CA LYS A 258 -19.31 14.49 -71.31
C LYS A 258 -20.79 14.86 -71.31
#